data_4eefc9dd8fc63362ea0205636400c73a
#
_entry.id   4eefc9dd8fc63362ea0205636400c73a
#
_cell.length_a   1.000
_cell.length_b   1.000
_cell.length_c   1.000
_cell.angle_alpha   90.00
_cell.angle_beta   90.00
_cell.angle_gamma   90.00
#
_symmetry.space_group_name_H-M   'P 1'
#
loop_
_entity.id
_entity.type
_entity.pdbx_description
1 polymer ?
#
loop_
_entity_poly.entity_id
_entity_poly.type
_entity_poly.pdbx_seq_one_letter_code
_entity_poly.pdbx_strand_id
1 'polypeptide(L)'
;GRVLLMCDVLKKTSENRYDIRLTGIESVLTKNVQPLSEITEDELMVEDAINIRDIWYGGGYLNLFVEFAQKEDSKTKHRITLVHDDQSQEEGYAFTLRHNAYGEIPSEEDREYRSAFGYVSFPIAGLIKEDSADITMKWKSHKRLPGGNYSLLETEDITQVCKWERIGYEHSIPQLKASRTFRAM
;
A
#
# COMPACT_ATOMS: atom_id res chain seq x y z
N GLY A 1 -8.34 1.63 14.99
CA GLY A 1 -7.28 1.15 14.09
C GLY A 1 -7.76 -0.07 13.32
N ARG A 2 -7.11 -0.38 12.23
CA ARG A 2 -7.36 -1.57 11.40
C ARG A 2 -6.31 -2.63 11.72
N VAL A 3 -6.68 -3.89 11.55
CA VAL A 3 -5.77 -5.03 11.68
C VAL A 3 -5.96 -5.99 10.51
N LEU A 4 -4.88 -6.66 10.14
CA LEU A 4 -4.91 -7.80 9.25
C LEU A 4 -4.93 -9.06 10.12
N LEU A 5 -5.89 -9.93 9.88
CA LEU A 5 -6.01 -11.21 10.57
C LEU A 5 -5.46 -12.31 9.67
N MET A 6 -4.56 -13.10 10.18
CA MET A 6 -4.13 -14.36 9.57
C MET A 6 -4.85 -15.51 10.25
N CYS A 7 -5.46 -16.40 9.47
CA CYS A 7 -6.21 -17.50 10.02
C CYS A 7 -6.15 -18.76 9.14
N ASP A 8 -6.27 -19.92 9.76
CA ASP A 8 -6.56 -21.18 9.10
C ASP A 8 -8.07 -21.37 9.03
N VAL A 9 -8.59 -21.72 7.86
CA VAL A 9 -9.99 -22.13 7.72
C VAL A 9 -10.09 -23.60 8.15
N LEU A 10 -10.82 -23.86 9.22
CA LEU A 10 -11.00 -25.20 9.76
C LEU A 10 -12.18 -25.93 9.10
N LYS A 11 -13.29 -25.22 8.91
CA LYS A 11 -14.51 -25.80 8.35
C LYS A 11 -15.41 -24.72 7.76
N LYS A 12 -16.05 -25.02 6.64
CA LYS A 12 -17.19 -24.24 6.14
C LYS A 12 -18.46 -24.77 6.81
N THR A 13 -19.17 -23.91 7.57
CA THR A 13 -20.37 -24.28 8.33
C THR A 13 -21.65 -23.92 7.61
N SER A 14 -21.62 -22.91 6.72
CA SER A 14 -22.73 -22.57 5.80
C SER A 14 -22.15 -21.79 4.59
N GLU A 15 -23.02 -21.31 3.69
CA GLU A 15 -22.60 -20.64 2.45
C GLU A 15 -21.61 -19.50 2.72
N ASN A 16 -21.84 -18.71 3.78
CA ASN A 16 -21.04 -17.53 4.13
C ASN A 16 -20.46 -17.60 5.56
N ARG A 17 -20.26 -18.81 6.10
CA ARG A 17 -19.77 -19.02 7.46
C ARG A 17 -18.65 -20.04 7.50
N TYR A 18 -17.59 -19.66 8.17
CA TYR A 18 -16.40 -20.49 8.35
C TYR A 18 -15.99 -20.52 9.81
N ASP A 19 -15.64 -21.68 10.31
CA ASP A 19 -14.89 -21.80 11.56
C ASP A 19 -13.43 -21.57 11.22
N ILE A 20 -12.80 -20.65 11.93
CA ILE A 20 -11.41 -20.27 11.70
C ILE A 20 -10.60 -20.40 12.98
N ARG A 21 -9.32 -20.66 12.82
CA ARG A 21 -8.33 -20.52 13.88
C ARG A 21 -7.45 -19.32 13.57
N LEU A 22 -7.45 -18.33 14.44
CA LEU A 22 -6.57 -17.18 14.34
C LEU A 22 -5.13 -17.65 14.54
N THR A 23 -4.25 -17.32 13.58
CA THR A 23 -2.81 -17.65 13.62
C THR A 23 -1.93 -16.42 13.78
N GLY A 24 -2.47 -15.22 13.45
CA GLY A 24 -1.73 -13.98 13.63
C GLY A 24 -2.63 -12.75 13.53
N ILE A 25 -2.15 -11.67 14.10
CA ILE A 25 -2.76 -10.33 14.01
C ILE A 25 -1.64 -9.35 13.70
N GLU A 26 -1.81 -8.56 12.63
CA GLU A 26 -0.87 -7.53 12.23
C GLU A 26 -1.55 -6.16 12.25
N SER A 27 -0.85 -5.17 12.79
CA SER A 27 -1.35 -3.80 12.79
C SER A 27 -1.25 -3.19 11.40
N VAL A 28 -2.29 -2.50 10.98
CA VAL A 28 -2.31 -1.76 9.71
C VAL A 28 -2.21 -0.28 10.00
N LEU A 29 -1.16 0.37 9.48
CA LEU A 29 -1.04 1.82 9.53
C LEU A 29 -2.21 2.45 8.78
N THR A 30 -3.09 3.16 9.48
CA THR A 30 -4.25 3.81 8.86
C THR A 30 -4.03 5.32 8.87
N LYS A 31 -4.08 5.94 7.69
CA LYS A 31 -3.86 7.38 7.49
C LYS A 31 -4.93 7.95 6.57
N ASN A 32 -5.24 9.23 6.75
CA ASN A 32 -6.12 9.94 5.84
C ASN A 32 -5.41 10.21 4.50
N VAL A 33 -6.20 10.28 3.43
CA VAL A 33 -5.76 10.80 2.15
C VAL A 33 -5.63 12.32 2.27
N GLN A 34 -4.59 12.88 1.69
CA GLN A 34 -4.37 14.33 1.66
C GLN A 34 -4.73 14.88 0.27
N PRO A 35 -5.55 15.93 0.18
CA PRO A 35 -5.76 16.61 -1.11
C PRO A 35 -4.47 17.32 -1.53
N LEU A 36 -4.17 17.33 -2.83
CA LEU A 36 -2.98 17.97 -3.39
C LEU A 36 -2.96 19.48 -3.06
N SER A 37 -4.14 20.11 -3.03
CA SER A 37 -4.30 21.53 -2.68
C SER A 37 -3.84 21.91 -1.27
N GLU A 38 -3.74 20.94 -0.36
CA GLU A 38 -3.32 21.15 1.04
C GLU A 38 -1.86 20.77 1.32
N ILE A 39 -1.13 20.26 0.31
CA ILE A 39 0.26 19.85 0.47
C ILE A 39 1.19 21.04 0.24
N THR A 40 2.17 21.20 1.12
CA THR A 40 3.19 22.25 0.98
C THR A 40 4.19 21.89 -0.12
N GLU A 41 4.82 22.92 -0.72
CA GLU A 41 5.86 22.71 -1.74
C GLU A 41 7.01 21.83 -1.23
N ASP A 42 7.46 22.02 0.02
CA ASP A 42 8.53 21.22 0.63
C ASP A 42 8.14 19.75 0.72
N GLU A 43 6.88 19.44 1.02
CA GLU A 43 6.38 18.06 1.05
C GLU A 43 6.26 17.47 -0.37
N LEU A 44 5.99 18.30 -1.38
CA LEU A 44 5.94 17.88 -2.78
C LEU A 44 7.32 17.54 -3.36
N MET A 45 8.38 18.13 -2.81
CA MET A 45 9.76 17.89 -3.28
C MET A 45 10.33 16.54 -2.82
N VAL A 46 9.71 15.87 -1.84
CA VAL A 46 10.22 14.60 -1.31
C VAL A 46 9.46 13.43 -1.92
N GLU A 47 10.17 12.63 -2.71
CA GLU A 47 9.66 11.42 -3.36
C GLU A 47 10.71 10.29 -3.29
N ASP A 48 10.93 9.79 -2.09
CA ASP A 48 11.82 8.63 -1.92
C ASP A 48 11.15 7.36 -2.42
N ALA A 49 11.95 6.40 -2.89
CA ALA A 49 11.40 5.18 -3.47
C ALA A 49 10.72 4.29 -2.43
N ILE A 50 9.59 3.71 -2.82
CA ILE A 50 8.82 2.72 -2.07
C ILE A 50 8.20 1.71 -3.03
N ASN A 51 8.38 0.42 -2.76
CA ASN A 51 7.82 -0.62 -3.60
C ASN A 51 6.42 -0.98 -3.12
N ILE A 52 5.44 -1.01 -4.02
CA ILE A 52 4.13 -1.60 -3.73
C ILE A 52 4.20 -3.09 -4.10
N ARG A 53 4.09 -3.97 -3.11
CA ARG A 53 4.10 -5.42 -3.27
C ARG A 53 2.71 -5.99 -3.57
N ASP A 54 1.69 -5.39 -2.99
CA ASP A 54 0.29 -5.73 -3.25
C ASP A 54 -0.59 -4.50 -3.04
N ILE A 55 -1.71 -4.44 -3.78
CA ILE A 55 -2.71 -3.39 -3.73
C ILE A 55 -4.10 -4.02 -3.82
N TRP A 56 -4.99 -3.65 -2.90
CA TRP A 56 -6.36 -4.15 -2.92
C TRP A 56 -7.32 -3.16 -2.26
N TYR A 57 -8.58 -3.30 -2.61
CA TYR A 57 -9.68 -2.52 -2.05
C TYR A 57 -10.51 -3.38 -1.11
N GLY A 58 -10.95 -2.81 -0.01
CA GLY A 58 -11.82 -3.52 0.92
C GLY A 58 -12.29 -2.64 2.07
N GLY A 59 -13.60 -2.73 2.39
CA GLY A 59 -14.21 -1.98 3.47
C GLY A 59 -14.14 -0.46 3.32
N GLY A 60 -14.09 0.06 2.08
CA GLY A 60 -13.99 1.49 1.79
C GLY A 60 -12.55 2.05 1.83
N TYR A 61 -11.56 1.18 1.85
CA TYR A 61 -10.14 1.55 1.93
C TYR A 61 -9.35 1.01 0.75
N LEU A 62 -8.38 1.81 0.31
CA LEU A 62 -7.23 1.35 -0.45
C LEU A 62 -6.21 0.79 0.54
N ASN A 63 -5.82 -0.46 0.35
CA ASN A 63 -4.85 -1.15 1.20
C ASN A 63 -3.62 -1.46 0.36
N LEU A 64 -2.45 -1.23 0.94
CA LEU A 64 -1.17 -1.48 0.31
C LEU A 64 -0.30 -2.35 1.22
N PHE A 65 0.38 -3.33 0.62
CA PHE A 65 1.54 -3.96 1.22
C PHE A 65 2.78 -3.35 0.58
N VAL A 66 3.58 -2.67 1.38
CA VAL A 66 4.72 -1.90 0.91
C VAL A 66 6.03 -2.46 1.41
N GLU A 67 7.09 -2.20 0.65
CA GLU A 67 8.47 -2.48 0.99
C GLU A 67 9.33 -1.26 0.67
N PHE A 68 10.23 -0.92 1.57
CA PHE A 68 11.18 0.18 1.40
C PHE A 68 12.52 -0.16 2.04
N ALA A 69 13.56 0.52 1.59
CA ALA A 69 14.88 0.42 2.20
C ALA A 69 14.88 1.16 3.55
N GLN A 70 15.37 0.52 4.58
CA GLN A 70 15.59 1.10 5.89
C GLN A 70 17.01 0.83 6.33
N LYS A 71 17.71 1.84 6.83
CA LYS A 71 19.06 1.68 7.34
C LYS A 71 19.06 0.70 8.52
N GLU A 72 20.06 -0.19 8.57
CA GLU A 72 20.24 -1.08 9.72
C GLU A 72 20.39 -0.26 11.00
N ASP A 73 19.84 -0.76 12.10
CA ASP A 73 19.85 -0.10 13.40
C ASP A 73 19.15 1.29 13.47
N SER A 74 18.55 1.77 12.37
CA SER A 74 17.79 3.01 12.41
C SER A 74 16.49 2.87 13.19
N LYS A 75 16.16 3.96 13.91
CA LYS A 75 14.88 4.16 14.59
C LYS A 75 13.99 5.19 13.89
N THR A 76 14.45 5.71 12.75
CA THR A 76 13.69 6.69 11.95
C THR A 76 12.39 6.07 11.46
N LYS A 77 11.29 6.76 11.73
CA LYS A 77 9.99 6.35 11.22
C LYS A 77 9.74 7.03 9.90
N HIS A 78 9.79 6.29 8.83
CA HIS A 78 9.48 6.80 7.50
C HIS A 78 8.02 7.26 7.41
N ARG A 79 7.78 8.31 6.63
CA ARG A 79 6.42 8.84 6.39
C ARG A 79 5.91 8.34 5.05
N ILE A 80 4.72 7.76 5.06
CA ILE A 80 3.99 7.34 3.86
C ILE A 80 2.72 8.19 3.78
N THR A 81 2.45 8.81 2.63
CA THR A 81 1.30 9.68 2.41
C THR A 81 0.65 9.33 1.08
N LEU A 82 -0.68 9.21 1.05
CA LEU A 82 -1.44 9.11 -0.18
C LEU A 82 -2.03 10.48 -0.49
N VAL A 83 -1.69 11.00 -1.65
CA VAL A 83 -2.16 12.30 -2.14
C VAL A 83 -3.22 12.07 -3.20
N HIS A 84 -4.35 12.75 -3.08
CA HIS A 84 -5.39 12.80 -4.09
C HIS A 84 -5.24 14.07 -4.91
N ASP A 85 -5.17 13.94 -6.22
CA ASP A 85 -5.19 15.10 -7.12
C ASP A 85 -6.62 15.64 -7.23
N ASP A 86 -6.94 16.56 -6.31
CA ASP A 86 -8.24 17.23 -6.23
C ASP A 86 -8.35 18.44 -7.18
N GLN A 87 -7.29 18.75 -7.92
CA GLN A 87 -7.22 19.85 -8.87
C GLN A 87 -7.32 19.38 -10.33
N SER A 88 -7.16 18.09 -10.59
CA SER A 88 -7.26 17.52 -11.92
C SER A 88 -8.69 17.64 -12.47
N GLN A 89 -8.80 18.07 -13.73
CA GLN A 89 -10.05 18.06 -14.50
C GLN A 89 -10.19 16.80 -15.36
N GLU A 90 -9.25 15.87 -15.25
CA GLU A 90 -9.30 14.60 -15.98
C GLU A 90 -10.39 13.69 -15.39
N GLU A 91 -11.03 12.92 -16.26
CA GLU A 91 -11.98 11.89 -15.81
C GLU A 91 -11.22 10.80 -15.02
N GLY A 92 -11.74 10.48 -13.83
CA GLY A 92 -11.20 9.44 -12.97
C GLY A 92 -10.58 9.97 -11.68
N TYR A 93 -9.97 9.06 -10.95
CA TYR A 93 -9.36 9.34 -9.65
C TYR A 93 -7.86 9.07 -9.71
N ALA A 94 -7.05 10.10 -9.49
CA ALA A 94 -5.60 10.00 -9.45
C ALA A 94 -5.08 10.12 -8.02
N PHE A 95 -4.26 9.17 -7.62
CA PHE A 95 -3.59 9.16 -6.32
C PHE A 95 -2.08 8.97 -6.50
N THR A 96 -1.31 9.72 -5.75
CA THR A 96 0.15 9.58 -5.70
C THR A 96 0.57 9.09 -4.31
N LEU A 97 1.22 7.93 -4.24
CA LEU A 97 1.85 7.47 -3.01
C LEU A 97 3.21 8.12 -2.87
N ARG A 98 3.39 8.87 -1.80
CA ARG A 98 4.64 9.57 -1.49
C ARG A 98 5.29 8.96 -0.26
N HIS A 99 6.59 8.85 -0.31
CA HIS A 99 7.42 8.32 0.76
C HIS A 99 8.49 9.33 1.13
N ASN A 100 8.72 9.52 2.41
CA ASN A 100 9.82 10.31 2.95
C ASN A 100 10.62 9.43 3.92
N ALA A 101 11.83 9.12 3.52
CA ALA A 101 12.79 8.33 4.29
C ALA A 101 13.63 9.20 5.25
N TYR A 102 13.42 10.52 5.26
CA TYR A 102 14.17 11.48 6.09
C TYR A 102 15.69 11.38 5.91
N GLY A 103 16.13 11.19 4.65
CA GLY A 103 17.54 11.08 4.31
C GLY A 103 18.13 9.67 4.43
N GLU A 104 17.37 8.69 4.86
CA GLU A 104 17.79 7.28 4.85
C GLU A 104 17.63 6.67 3.45
N ILE A 105 18.46 7.16 2.50
CA ILE A 105 18.43 6.72 1.11
C ILE A 105 19.71 5.93 0.84
N PRO A 106 19.62 4.67 0.36
CA PRO A 106 20.79 3.88 -0.01
C PRO A 106 21.64 4.59 -1.06
N SER A 107 22.96 4.55 -0.90
CA SER A 107 23.94 5.11 -1.82
C SER A 107 25.03 4.09 -2.15
N GLU A 108 25.89 4.42 -3.10
CA GLU A 108 27.06 3.58 -3.40
C GLU A 108 28.03 3.49 -2.23
N GLU A 109 28.11 4.55 -1.43
CA GLU A 109 29.02 4.67 -0.29
C GLU A 109 28.47 4.02 0.98
N ASP A 110 27.13 4.05 1.16
CA ASP A 110 26.44 3.49 2.33
C ASP A 110 25.40 2.48 1.85
N ARG A 111 25.63 1.20 2.09
CA ARG A 111 24.78 0.08 1.69
C ARG A 111 24.27 -0.74 2.87
N GLU A 112 24.39 -0.25 4.09
CA GLU A 112 23.90 -0.89 5.30
C GLU A 112 22.38 -0.75 5.45
N TYR A 113 21.64 -1.33 4.49
CA TYR A 113 20.19 -1.24 4.41
C TYR A 113 19.55 -2.62 4.33
N ARG A 114 18.39 -2.72 4.95
CA ARG A 114 17.52 -3.90 4.87
C ARG A 114 16.17 -3.53 4.26
N SER A 115 15.46 -4.51 3.75
CA SER A 115 14.04 -4.33 3.40
C SER A 115 13.19 -4.28 4.66
N ALA A 116 12.42 -3.21 4.79
CA ALA A 116 11.34 -3.09 5.77
C ALA A 116 10.00 -3.23 5.05
N PHE A 117 9.02 -3.83 5.74
CA PHE A 117 7.69 -4.11 5.18
C PHE A 117 6.61 -3.56 6.09
N GLY A 118 5.48 -3.20 5.51
CA GLY A 118 4.34 -2.75 6.28
C GLY A 118 3.03 -2.76 5.50
N TYR A 119 1.93 -2.78 6.26
CA TYR A 119 0.60 -2.60 5.70
C TYR A 119 0.11 -1.18 5.99
N VAL A 120 -0.38 -0.51 4.96
CA VAL A 120 -0.98 0.82 5.09
C VAL A 120 -2.36 0.85 4.42
N SER A 121 -3.30 1.54 5.06
CA SER A 121 -4.68 1.69 4.59
C SER A 121 -5.08 3.15 4.54
N PHE A 122 -5.76 3.54 3.47
CA PHE A 122 -6.26 4.88 3.26
C PHE A 122 -7.78 4.84 2.99
N PRO A 123 -8.62 5.59 3.73
CA PRO A 123 -10.04 5.67 3.45
C PRO A 123 -10.27 6.43 2.14
N ILE A 124 -10.82 5.78 1.12
CA ILE A 124 -11.06 6.37 -0.21
C ILE A 124 -12.54 6.38 -0.62
N ALA A 125 -13.39 5.60 0.06
CA ALA A 125 -14.80 5.49 -0.31
C ALA A 125 -15.56 6.82 -0.30
N GLY A 126 -15.15 7.77 0.54
CA GLY A 126 -15.74 9.11 0.59
C GLY A 126 -15.30 10.02 -0.56
N LEU A 127 -14.22 9.69 -1.26
CA LEU A 127 -13.68 10.46 -2.38
C LEU A 127 -14.27 10.00 -3.71
N ILE A 128 -14.61 8.71 -3.83
CA ILE A 128 -15.13 8.10 -5.05
C ILE A 128 -16.64 8.13 -5.00
N LYS A 129 -17.27 8.78 -5.98
CA LYS A 129 -18.72 8.98 -6.03
C LYS A 129 -19.46 7.83 -6.70
N GLU A 130 -18.80 7.22 -7.68
CA GLU A 130 -19.34 6.12 -8.50
C GLU A 130 -19.26 4.78 -7.76
N ASP A 131 -20.08 3.82 -8.17
CA ASP A 131 -20.02 2.45 -7.65
C ASP A 131 -18.88 1.63 -8.26
N SER A 132 -18.36 2.09 -9.40
CA SER A 132 -17.17 1.53 -10.05
C SER A 132 -16.38 2.66 -10.71
N ALA A 133 -15.08 2.67 -10.55
CA ALA A 133 -14.19 3.66 -11.14
C ALA A 133 -12.81 3.10 -11.44
N ASP A 134 -12.15 3.67 -12.43
CA ASP A 134 -10.73 3.47 -12.62
C ASP A 134 -9.94 4.44 -11.73
N ILE A 135 -8.98 3.88 -11.01
CA ILE A 135 -8.10 4.63 -10.11
C ILE A 135 -6.69 4.54 -10.66
N THR A 136 -6.11 5.69 -10.93
CA THR A 136 -4.70 5.80 -11.31
C THR A 136 -3.84 5.98 -10.07
N MET A 137 -2.92 5.03 -9.84
CA MET A 137 -1.92 5.10 -8.79
C MET A 137 -0.56 5.46 -9.37
N LYS A 138 0.10 6.46 -8.76
CA LYS A 138 1.45 6.89 -9.13
C LYS A 138 2.38 6.78 -7.92
N TRP A 139 3.60 6.32 -8.13
CA TRP A 139 4.63 6.31 -7.07
C TRP A 139 6.02 6.15 -7.68
N LYS A 140 7.04 6.54 -6.93
CA LYS A 140 8.43 6.22 -7.23
C LYS A 140 8.80 4.89 -6.59
N SER A 141 9.29 3.95 -7.39
CA SER A 141 9.69 2.61 -6.96
C SER A 141 11.19 2.42 -7.12
N HIS A 142 11.78 1.53 -6.33
CA HIS A 142 13.06 0.96 -6.69
C HIS A 142 12.90 0.08 -7.93
N LYS A 143 13.84 0.18 -8.86
CA LYS A 143 13.80 -0.55 -10.13
C LYS A 143 13.84 -2.05 -9.89
N ARG A 144 12.96 -2.78 -10.56
CA ARG A 144 12.88 -4.23 -10.45
C ARG A 144 14.00 -4.90 -11.25
N LEU A 145 14.76 -5.77 -10.59
CA LEU A 145 15.85 -6.55 -11.20
C LEU A 145 15.33 -7.91 -11.73
N PRO A 146 16.06 -8.54 -12.66
CA PRO A 146 15.82 -9.93 -13.02
C PRO A 146 15.82 -10.83 -11.77
N GLY A 147 14.84 -11.74 -11.68
CA GLY A 147 14.67 -12.60 -10.50
C GLY A 147 13.73 -12.03 -9.42
N GLY A 148 13.17 -10.83 -9.64
CA GLY A 148 12.11 -10.26 -8.81
C GLY A 148 12.57 -9.46 -7.60
N ASN A 149 13.86 -9.30 -7.40
CA ASN A 149 14.43 -8.39 -6.40
C ASN A 149 14.37 -6.94 -6.89
N TYR A 150 14.57 -5.98 -5.99
CA TYR A 150 14.66 -4.57 -6.32
C TYR A 150 16.10 -4.07 -6.21
N SER A 151 16.47 -3.11 -7.07
CA SER A 151 17.69 -2.33 -6.90
C SER A 151 17.56 -1.48 -5.63
N LEU A 152 18.65 -1.32 -4.89
CA LEU A 152 18.68 -0.33 -3.81
C LEU A 152 19.04 1.08 -4.32
N LEU A 153 19.66 1.17 -5.51
CA LEU A 153 20.22 2.44 -6.02
C LEU A 153 19.40 3.03 -7.17
N GLU A 154 18.82 2.18 -8.02
CA GLU A 154 18.08 2.63 -9.18
C GLU A 154 16.58 2.74 -8.87
N THR A 155 15.97 3.82 -9.33
CA THR A 155 14.53 4.08 -9.15
C THR A 155 13.83 4.28 -10.49
N GLU A 156 12.53 4.12 -10.50
CA GLU A 156 11.64 4.35 -11.64
C GLU A 156 10.29 4.88 -11.17
N ASP A 157 9.64 5.68 -12.01
CA ASP A 157 8.28 6.15 -11.75
C ASP A 157 7.29 5.13 -12.29
N ILE A 158 6.37 4.71 -11.44
CA ILE A 158 5.32 3.75 -11.79
C ILE A 158 3.98 4.47 -11.87
N THR A 159 3.23 4.13 -12.92
CA THR A 159 1.81 4.48 -13.06
C THR A 159 1.02 3.20 -13.30
N GLN A 160 0.03 2.92 -12.46
CA GLN A 160 -0.82 1.74 -12.56
C GLN A 160 -2.28 2.13 -12.46
N VAL A 161 -3.10 1.63 -13.39
CA VAL A 161 -4.56 1.77 -13.30
C VAL A 161 -5.13 0.54 -12.60
N CYS A 162 -5.93 0.79 -11.59
CA CYS A 162 -6.61 -0.21 -10.78
C CYS A 162 -8.13 0.02 -10.86
N LYS A 163 -8.90 -1.05 -10.99
CA LYS A 163 -10.37 -0.96 -10.93
C LYS A 163 -10.84 -0.98 -9.49
N TRP A 164 -11.64 0.00 -9.14
CA TRP A 164 -12.34 0.06 -7.87
C TRP A 164 -13.82 -0.28 -8.08
N GLU A 165 -14.37 -1.09 -7.20
CA GLU A 165 -15.79 -1.42 -7.17
C GLU A 165 -16.29 -1.24 -5.74
N ARG A 166 -17.39 -0.50 -5.58
CA ARG A 166 -18.09 -0.39 -4.31
C ARG A 166 -18.84 -1.68 -4.03
N ILE A 167 -18.19 -2.60 -3.37
CA ILE A 167 -18.84 -3.83 -2.92
C ILE A 167 -19.72 -3.45 -1.74
N GLY A 168 -21.04 -3.59 -1.90
CA GLY A 168 -21.99 -3.42 -0.79
C GLY A 168 -21.63 -4.36 0.36
N TYR A 169 -21.95 -3.96 1.60
CA TYR A 169 -21.65 -4.74 2.81
C TYR A 169 -22.20 -6.17 2.77
N GLU A 170 -23.20 -6.44 1.95
CA GLU A 170 -23.81 -7.77 1.78
C GLU A 170 -22.92 -8.76 1.02
N HIS A 171 -21.88 -8.30 0.33
CA HIS A 171 -21.01 -9.14 -0.51
C HIS A 171 -19.52 -9.03 -0.15
N SER A 172 -19.18 -8.33 0.93
CA SER A 172 -17.79 -8.20 1.39
C SER A 172 -17.32 -9.42 2.17
N ILE A 173 -17.43 -10.60 1.57
CA ILE A 173 -16.55 -11.69 1.95
C ILE A 173 -15.27 -11.42 1.14
N PRO A 174 -14.13 -11.17 1.82
CA PRO A 174 -12.87 -11.16 1.12
C PRO A 174 -12.80 -12.45 0.31
N GLN A 175 -12.63 -12.36 -1.01
CA GLN A 175 -12.26 -13.55 -1.75
C GLN A 175 -11.00 -14.06 -1.05
N LEU A 176 -11.12 -15.21 -0.39
CA LEU A 176 -10.00 -15.95 0.18
C LEU A 176 -9.09 -16.28 -1.01
N LYS A 177 -8.20 -15.32 -1.37
CA LYS A 177 -7.06 -15.66 -2.21
C LYS A 177 -6.30 -16.69 -1.42
N ALA A 178 -6.28 -17.92 -1.92
CA ALA A 178 -5.51 -19.03 -1.35
C ALA A 178 -4.12 -18.48 -1.03
N SER A 179 -3.78 -18.48 0.24
CA SER A 179 -2.53 -17.94 0.73
C SER A 179 -1.39 -18.63 0.00
N ARG A 180 -0.62 -17.88 -0.77
CA ARG A 180 0.73 -18.31 -1.09
C ARG A 180 1.47 -18.34 0.23
N THR A 181 1.75 -19.53 0.70
CA THR A 181 2.57 -19.78 1.89
C THR A 181 3.94 -19.14 1.64
N PHE A 182 4.18 -17.98 2.23
CA PHE A 182 5.53 -17.46 2.36
C PHE A 182 6.21 -18.27 3.45
N ARG A 183 7.06 -19.24 3.06
CA ARG A 183 8.05 -19.78 3.97
C ARG A 183 9.11 -18.69 4.16
N ALA A 184 9.19 -18.15 5.37
CA ALA A 184 10.38 -17.46 5.80
C ALA A 184 11.55 -18.45 5.81
N MET A 185 12.62 -18.13 5.11
CA MET A 185 13.94 -18.71 5.33
C MET A 185 14.69 -17.78 6.28
#